data_1cee6e8fa3f9bda900edc4056d86553b
#
_entry.id   1cee6e8fa3f9bda900edc4056d86553b
#
_cell.length_a   1.000
_cell.length_b   1.000
_cell.length_c   1.000
_cell.angle_alpha   90.00
_cell.angle_beta   90.00
_cell.angle_gamma   90.00
#
_symmetry.space_group_name_H-M   'P 1'
#
loop_
_entity.id
_entity.type
_entity.pdbx_description
1 polymer ?
#
loop_
_entity_poly.entity_id
_entity_poly.type
_entity_poly.pdbx_seq_one_letter_code
_entity_poly.pdbx_strand_id
1 'polypeptide(L)'
;MTTVTNNGQQKITALYCRLSQDDGREGESNSIANQKEILSAFAKQHGLLHPQFFVDDGVSGTTFARPDFQRMEAMAEAGQIGTIVVKDLSRFGRNYLEVGQYLEIKYPTLGIRFIAIQENVDTASNTGTELMPFSNIFNEWYAAQTSKKIRAVWASKAANGKRVGSTVPYGYVKDANDREIWHIDEPAAAVVRKIFDLCLAGNGPQEIARVLEAEKIPTPTEYFRRKGIGTANPLPKIPCRWDSSSVVHILENRHYTGCLVNFKTTKVSYKVHKKVDRPIAEQQIIPNMQPAIISEETWLRVQELRKNKRRPTATGRTSIFSGLVFCADCGAKLYFCASKSTKQSQEHFVCSNYKSGRGSCKIHFIRNVVLEKIVSEAISDLCTFVRCHESKFVEIMEQRQNGIKNASLQKMKKAVADAEKRIAEIDRMMIRIYEDNVNGKISDDRFYAMRDQYEAEQRKLKATVQTDREELLKAESTRNDFRLLLKTIRDRTDNETLTSELVNSLIVRIEVHNPVKIDGHKRVQVDIYFTGVGRFKVPNEAELVELFAATDNGDQRSA
;
A
#
# COMPACT_ATOMS: atom_id res chain seq x y z
N MET A 1 -27.50 -53.14 -2.76
CA MET A 1 -28.59 -52.87 -1.82
C MET A 1 -29.08 -51.45 -2.05
N THR A 2 -30.29 -51.27 -2.56
CA THR A 2 -30.95 -50.00 -2.83
C THR A 2 -31.38 -49.38 -1.50
N THR A 3 -30.71 -48.29 -1.07
CA THR A 3 -31.15 -47.54 0.10
C THR A 3 -32.40 -46.72 -0.25
N VAL A 4 -33.57 -47.27 0.05
CA VAL A 4 -34.84 -46.57 -0.02
C VAL A 4 -35.02 -45.81 1.29
N THR A 5 -35.16 -44.49 1.21
CA THR A 5 -35.60 -43.67 2.35
C THR A 5 -37.09 -43.84 2.60
N ASN A 6 -37.52 -43.67 3.88
CA ASN A 6 -38.92 -43.82 4.34
C ASN A 6 -39.96 -42.94 3.64
N ASN A 7 -39.56 -42.07 2.66
CA ASN A 7 -40.47 -41.16 1.96
C ASN A 7 -40.65 -41.46 0.45
N GLY A 8 -40.20 -42.60 -0.06
CA GLY A 8 -40.48 -43.00 -1.46
C GLY A 8 -39.83 -42.13 -2.55
N GLN A 9 -39.07 -41.09 -2.22
CA GLN A 9 -38.35 -40.28 -3.20
C GLN A 9 -37.01 -40.95 -3.60
N GLN A 10 -36.80 -41.18 -4.89
CA GLN A 10 -35.56 -41.70 -5.41
C GLN A 10 -34.48 -40.65 -5.32
N LYS A 11 -33.35 -40.96 -4.60
CA LYS A 11 -32.22 -40.05 -4.41
C LYS A 11 -31.50 -39.79 -5.74
N ILE A 12 -31.03 -38.55 -5.91
CA ILE A 12 -30.29 -38.07 -7.08
C ILE A 12 -28.83 -38.48 -6.98
N THR A 13 -28.20 -38.78 -8.13
CA THR A 13 -26.74 -38.88 -8.28
C THR A 13 -26.21 -37.53 -8.76
N ALA A 14 -25.48 -36.82 -7.94
CA ALA A 14 -24.85 -35.53 -8.29
C ALA A 14 -23.53 -35.79 -9.05
N LEU A 15 -23.43 -35.27 -10.27
CA LEU A 15 -22.23 -35.27 -11.09
C LEU A 15 -21.59 -33.90 -11.04
N TYR A 16 -20.53 -33.73 -10.24
CA TYR A 16 -19.93 -32.43 -10.00
C TYR A 16 -18.71 -32.18 -10.89
N CYS A 17 -18.76 -31.05 -11.63
CA CYS A 17 -17.71 -30.58 -12.53
C CYS A 17 -17.19 -29.22 -12.07
N ARG A 18 -15.86 -28.98 -12.16
CA ARG A 18 -15.26 -27.70 -11.85
C ARG A 18 -14.03 -27.39 -12.71
N LEU A 19 -13.93 -26.11 -13.13
CA LEU A 19 -12.73 -25.57 -13.78
C LEU A 19 -12.31 -24.25 -13.12
N SER A 20 -11.00 -23.96 -13.11
CA SER A 20 -10.50 -22.70 -12.57
C SER A 20 -10.34 -21.62 -13.65
N GLN A 21 -10.32 -20.34 -13.27
CA GLN A 21 -10.28 -19.16 -14.15
C GLN A 21 -9.10 -19.07 -15.14
N ASP A 22 -8.04 -19.86 -14.95
CA ASP A 22 -6.82 -19.76 -15.76
C ASP A 22 -6.96 -20.34 -17.17
N ASP A 23 -8.05 -21.07 -17.47
CA ASP A 23 -8.32 -21.68 -18.77
C ASP A 23 -9.40 -20.93 -19.60
N GLY A 24 -9.65 -19.65 -19.29
CA GLY A 24 -10.73 -18.83 -19.84
C GLY A 24 -10.65 -18.61 -21.35
N ARG A 25 -11.57 -19.23 -22.10
CA ARG A 25 -12.01 -18.84 -23.45
C ARG A 25 -13.54 -18.88 -23.47
N GLU A 26 -14.16 -18.01 -24.25
CA GLU A 26 -15.61 -17.87 -24.40
C GLU A 26 -16.27 -19.21 -24.79
N GLY A 27 -17.26 -19.65 -24.00
CA GLY A 27 -17.99 -20.89 -24.15
C GLY A 27 -17.72 -21.94 -23.06
N GLU A 28 -18.57 -23.00 -22.95
CA GLU A 28 -18.24 -24.17 -22.09
C GLU A 28 -16.87 -24.67 -22.47
N SER A 29 -15.92 -24.68 -21.52
CA SER A 29 -14.55 -25.07 -21.83
C SER A 29 -14.56 -26.55 -22.25
N ASN A 30 -13.74 -26.90 -23.24
CA ASN A 30 -13.53 -28.30 -23.67
C ASN A 30 -13.24 -29.23 -22.48
N SER A 31 -12.72 -28.70 -21.38
CA SER A 31 -12.45 -29.42 -20.15
C SER A 31 -13.71 -29.75 -19.35
N ILE A 32 -14.71 -28.87 -19.28
CA ILE A 32 -16.00 -29.15 -18.63
C ILE A 32 -16.80 -30.16 -19.46
N ALA A 33 -16.84 -30.02 -20.80
CA ALA A 33 -17.48 -30.98 -21.69
C ALA A 33 -16.90 -32.37 -21.53
N ASN A 34 -15.57 -32.51 -21.49
CA ASN A 34 -14.88 -33.77 -21.23
C ASN A 34 -15.21 -34.36 -19.84
N GLN A 35 -15.29 -33.51 -18.78
CA GLN A 35 -15.69 -33.97 -17.46
C GLN A 35 -17.13 -34.53 -17.47
N LYS A 36 -18.05 -33.84 -18.11
CA LYS A 36 -19.46 -34.28 -18.25
C LYS A 36 -19.55 -35.61 -18.97
N GLU A 37 -18.79 -35.81 -20.05
CA GLU A 37 -18.74 -37.05 -20.80
C GLU A 37 -18.26 -38.21 -19.94
N ILE A 38 -17.13 -38.06 -19.24
CA ILE A 38 -16.55 -39.06 -18.34
C ILE A 38 -17.53 -39.43 -17.22
N LEU A 39 -18.12 -38.43 -16.56
CA LEU A 39 -19.06 -38.64 -15.45
C LEU A 39 -20.36 -39.30 -15.92
N SER A 40 -20.88 -38.95 -17.11
CA SER A 40 -22.07 -39.57 -17.70
C SER A 40 -21.79 -41.03 -18.05
N ALA A 41 -20.65 -41.34 -18.70
CA ALA A 41 -20.26 -42.69 -19.06
C ALA A 41 -20.13 -43.56 -17.81
N PHE A 42 -19.47 -43.03 -16.75
CA PHE A 42 -19.30 -43.74 -15.49
C PHE A 42 -20.65 -44.00 -14.79
N ALA A 43 -21.54 -42.99 -14.73
CA ALA A 43 -22.86 -43.17 -14.13
C ALA A 43 -23.70 -44.21 -14.85
N LYS A 44 -23.67 -44.24 -16.19
CA LYS A 44 -24.35 -45.22 -17.01
C LYS A 44 -23.78 -46.65 -16.81
N GLN A 45 -22.45 -46.77 -16.81
CA GLN A 45 -21.76 -48.08 -16.63
C GLN A 45 -22.03 -48.69 -15.25
N HIS A 46 -22.14 -47.85 -14.20
CA HIS A 46 -22.36 -48.32 -12.82
C HIS A 46 -23.83 -48.28 -12.38
N GLY A 47 -24.75 -48.03 -13.32
CA GLY A 47 -26.19 -48.07 -13.05
C GLY A 47 -26.64 -47.02 -12.01
N LEU A 48 -25.95 -45.87 -11.94
CA LEU A 48 -26.32 -44.80 -11.01
C LEU A 48 -27.61 -44.08 -11.48
N LEU A 49 -28.59 -44.01 -10.59
CA LEU A 49 -29.91 -43.50 -10.93
C LEU A 49 -30.01 -41.97 -10.83
N HIS A 50 -30.84 -41.37 -11.67
CA HIS A 50 -31.12 -39.91 -11.66
C HIS A 50 -29.89 -39.00 -11.65
N PRO A 51 -28.97 -39.12 -12.64
CA PRO A 51 -27.79 -38.27 -12.69
C PRO A 51 -28.16 -36.82 -12.98
N GLN A 52 -27.67 -35.90 -12.17
CA GLN A 52 -27.83 -34.44 -12.31
C GLN A 52 -26.50 -33.75 -12.25
N PHE A 53 -26.22 -32.83 -13.19
CA PHE A 53 -24.99 -32.05 -13.22
C PHE A 53 -25.02 -30.83 -12.30
N PHE A 54 -23.89 -30.59 -11.62
CA PHE A 54 -23.56 -29.38 -10.89
C PHE A 54 -22.23 -28.86 -11.43
N VAL A 55 -22.20 -27.62 -11.93
CA VAL A 55 -21.06 -27.13 -12.70
C VAL A 55 -20.63 -25.75 -12.20
N ASP A 56 -19.41 -25.67 -11.66
CA ASP A 56 -18.76 -24.42 -11.30
C ASP A 56 -17.61 -24.15 -12.28
N ASP A 57 -17.87 -23.37 -13.33
CA ASP A 57 -16.88 -22.95 -14.31
C ASP A 57 -16.25 -21.61 -13.90
N GLY A 58 -14.95 -21.47 -14.07
CA GLY A 58 -14.21 -20.26 -13.71
C GLY A 58 -14.01 -20.05 -12.20
N VAL A 59 -14.25 -21.05 -11.34
CA VAL A 59 -14.19 -20.90 -9.88
C VAL A 59 -13.02 -21.70 -9.27
N SER A 60 -12.28 -21.05 -8.34
CA SER A 60 -11.13 -21.67 -7.67
C SER A 60 -11.49 -22.88 -6.81
N GLY A 61 -10.64 -23.91 -6.81
CA GLY A 61 -10.78 -25.08 -5.95
C GLY A 61 -10.34 -24.89 -4.48
N THR A 62 -9.89 -23.69 -4.10
CA THR A 62 -9.36 -23.40 -2.76
C THR A 62 -10.44 -23.02 -1.73
N THR A 63 -11.66 -22.73 -2.16
CA THR A 63 -12.81 -22.41 -1.30
C THR A 63 -14.02 -23.23 -1.73
N PHE A 64 -14.97 -23.50 -0.82
CA PHE A 64 -16.25 -24.13 -1.10
C PHE A 64 -17.40 -23.13 -1.26
N ALA A 65 -17.12 -21.83 -1.31
CA ALA A 65 -18.09 -20.79 -1.64
C ALA A 65 -18.32 -20.71 -3.16
N ARG A 66 -18.96 -21.75 -3.73
CA ARG A 66 -19.23 -21.92 -5.16
C ARG A 66 -20.73 -22.10 -5.36
N PRO A 67 -21.35 -21.43 -6.34
CA PRO A 67 -22.82 -21.45 -6.47
C PRO A 67 -23.42 -22.84 -6.64
N ASP A 68 -22.91 -23.65 -7.58
CA ASP A 68 -23.46 -24.98 -7.84
C ASP A 68 -23.05 -26.00 -6.79
N PHE A 69 -21.86 -25.85 -6.20
CA PHE A 69 -21.47 -26.63 -5.02
C PHE A 69 -22.42 -26.37 -3.84
N GLN A 70 -22.74 -25.12 -3.53
CA GLN A 70 -23.66 -24.77 -2.45
C GLN A 70 -25.08 -25.28 -2.72
N ARG A 71 -25.52 -25.22 -3.99
CA ARG A 71 -26.80 -25.81 -4.39
C ARG A 71 -26.81 -27.33 -4.16
N MET A 72 -25.76 -28.03 -4.56
CA MET A 72 -25.56 -29.46 -4.31
C MET A 72 -25.59 -29.77 -2.82
N GLU A 73 -24.88 -28.99 -2.02
CA GLU A 73 -24.83 -29.16 -0.57
C GLU A 73 -26.19 -28.97 0.12
N ALA A 74 -26.94 -27.93 -0.29
CA ALA A 74 -28.31 -27.73 0.22
C ALA A 74 -29.23 -28.91 -0.10
N MET A 75 -29.12 -29.48 -1.30
CA MET A 75 -29.86 -30.68 -1.68
C MET A 75 -29.38 -31.94 -0.94
N ALA A 76 -28.08 -32.02 -0.63
CA ALA A 76 -27.50 -33.09 0.20
C ALA A 76 -28.03 -33.07 1.63
N GLU A 77 -28.06 -31.89 2.26
CA GLU A 77 -28.63 -31.66 3.59
C GLU A 77 -30.14 -31.92 3.64
N ALA A 78 -30.85 -31.62 2.54
CA ALA A 78 -32.29 -31.95 2.38
C ALA A 78 -32.55 -33.45 2.14
N GLY A 79 -31.48 -34.29 2.08
CA GLY A 79 -31.61 -35.73 1.89
C GLY A 79 -31.94 -36.17 0.48
N GLN A 80 -31.90 -35.27 -0.52
CA GLN A 80 -32.22 -35.53 -1.92
C GLN A 80 -31.10 -36.21 -2.69
N ILE A 81 -29.84 -36.10 -2.24
CA ILE A 81 -28.66 -36.70 -2.89
C ILE A 81 -28.30 -38.00 -2.20
N GLY A 82 -28.08 -39.03 -2.99
CA GLY A 82 -27.60 -40.35 -2.52
C GLY A 82 -26.16 -40.65 -2.87
N THR A 83 -25.69 -40.10 -4.00
CA THR A 83 -24.33 -40.31 -4.49
C THR A 83 -23.77 -39.03 -5.08
N ILE A 84 -22.51 -38.74 -4.81
CA ILE A 84 -21.75 -37.64 -5.43
C ILE A 84 -20.60 -38.27 -6.22
N VAL A 85 -20.45 -37.91 -7.49
CA VAL A 85 -19.38 -38.40 -8.36
C VAL A 85 -18.58 -37.23 -8.90
N VAL A 86 -17.26 -37.32 -8.78
CA VAL A 86 -16.31 -36.36 -9.34
C VAL A 86 -15.28 -37.09 -10.22
N LYS A 87 -14.70 -36.36 -11.19
CA LYS A 87 -13.65 -36.93 -12.02
C LYS A 87 -12.39 -37.25 -11.20
N ASP A 88 -11.96 -36.28 -10.39
CA ASP A 88 -10.81 -36.37 -9.49
C ASP A 88 -11.05 -35.51 -8.24
N LEU A 89 -10.33 -35.80 -7.15
CA LEU A 89 -10.45 -35.08 -5.88
C LEU A 89 -10.11 -33.61 -6.00
N SER A 90 -9.26 -33.21 -6.95
CA SER A 90 -8.91 -31.81 -7.16
C SER A 90 -10.09 -30.99 -7.69
N ARG A 91 -11.08 -31.62 -8.36
CA ARG A 91 -12.33 -30.99 -8.79
C ARG A 91 -13.24 -30.74 -7.61
N PHE A 92 -13.27 -31.65 -6.66
CA PHE A 92 -14.05 -31.47 -5.44
C PHE A 92 -13.48 -30.35 -4.57
N GLY A 93 -12.19 -30.43 -4.19
CA GLY A 93 -11.55 -29.40 -3.39
C GLY A 93 -10.04 -29.55 -3.33
N ARG A 94 -9.34 -28.43 -3.04
CA ARG A 94 -7.88 -28.38 -2.85
C ARG A 94 -7.47 -28.14 -1.40
N ASN A 95 -8.42 -27.88 -0.51
CA ASN A 95 -8.18 -27.73 0.93
C ASN A 95 -8.46 -29.06 1.63
N TYR A 96 -7.40 -29.76 2.03
CA TYR A 96 -7.51 -31.10 2.59
C TYR A 96 -8.35 -31.18 3.88
N LEU A 97 -8.31 -30.11 4.72
CA LEU A 97 -9.11 -30.08 5.96
C LEU A 97 -10.62 -30.04 5.66
N GLU A 98 -11.03 -29.19 4.72
CA GLU A 98 -12.42 -29.09 4.32
C GLU A 98 -12.87 -30.34 3.56
N VAL A 99 -12.05 -30.85 2.62
CA VAL A 99 -12.33 -32.10 1.89
C VAL A 99 -12.49 -33.25 2.88
N GLY A 100 -11.57 -33.40 3.84
CA GLY A 100 -11.65 -34.42 4.89
C GLY A 100 -12.92 -34.30 5.71
N GLN A 101 -13.31 -33.09 6.11
CA GLN A 101 -14.54 -32.84 6.86
C GLN A 101 -15.80 -33.28 6.09
N TYR A 102 -15.85 -33.04 4.76
CA TYR A 102 -16.95 -33.52 3.93
C TYR A 102 -16.95 -35.04 3.80
N LEU A 103 -15.82 -35.65 3.50
CA LEU A 103 -15.74 -37.06 3.14
C LEU A 103 -15.71 -38.01 4.35
N GLU A 104 -15.11 -37.57 5.46
CA GLU A 104 -14.97 -38.41 6.66
C GLU A 104 -16.08 -38.17 7.70
N ILE A 105 -16.70 -36.99 7.71
CA ILE A 105 -17.69 -36.61 8.72
C ILE A 105 -19.07 -36.37 8.08
N LYS A 106 -19.17 -35.36 7.18
CA LYS A 106 -20.45 -34.85 6.73
C LYS A 106 -21.21 -35.84 5.83
N TYR A 107 -20.60 -36.34 4.77
CA TYR A 107 -21.26 -37.29 3.84
C TYR A 107 -21.57 -38.65 4.46
N PRO A 108 -20.70 -39.27 5.26
CA PRO A 108 -21.07 -40.46 6.01
C PRO A 108 -22.25 -40.24 6.96
N THR A 109 -22.31 -39.09 7.66
CA THR A 109 -23.43 -38.75 8.55
C THR A 109 -24.75 -38.58 7.80
N LEU A 110 -24.70 -38.06 6.55
CA LEU A 110 -25.87 -37.92 5.68
C LEU A 110 -26.21 -39.20 4.87
N GLY A 111 -25.39 -40.25 4.98
CA GLY A 111 -25.54 -41.49 4.22
C GLY A 111 -25.32 -41.31 2.71
N ILE A 112 -24.44 -40.38 2.34
CA ILE A 112 -24.09 -40.08 0.94
C ILE A 112 -22.84 -40.83 0.54
N ARG A 113 -22.93 -41.57 -0.57
CA ARG A 113 -21.78 -42.24 -1.22
C ARG A 113 -20.99 -41.22 -2.02
N PHE A 114 -19.66 -41.19 -1.85
CA PHE A 114 -18.78 -40.32 -2.64
C PHE A 114 -17.84 -41.17 -3.51
N ILE A 115 -17.71 -40.80 -4.78
CA ILE A 115 -16.87 -41.47 -5.76
C ILE A 115 -15.95 -40.46 -6.45
N ALA A 116 -14.62 -40.71 -6.44
CA ALA A 116 -13.65 -40.02 -7.27
C ALA A 116 -13.03 -41.02 -8.25
N ILE A 117 -13.28 -40.82 -9.56
CA ILE A 117 -13.00 -41.81 -10.58
C ILE A 117 -11.49 -42.05 -10.74
N GLN A 118 -10.70 -40.98 -10.86
CA GLN A 118 -9.26 -41.10 -11.15
C GLN A 118 -8.47 -41.70 -9.99
N GLU A 119 -8.81 -41.36 -8.77
CA GLU A 119 -8.16 -41.89 -7.57
C GLU A 119 -8.75 -43.23 -7.12
N ASN A 120 -9.74 -43.75 -7.84
CA ASN A 120 -10.48 -44.99 -7.52
C ASN A 120 -10.99 -45.02 -6.07
N VAL A 121 -11.48 -43.85 -5.60
CA VAL A 121 -12.05 -43.69 -4.27
C VAL A 121 -13.55 -43.91 -4.32
N ASP A 122 -14.03 -44.82 -3.47
CA ASP A 122 -15.46 -45.09 -3.31
C ASP A 122 -15.76 -45.35 -1.81
N THR A 123 -16.48 -44.43 -1.20
CA THR A 123 -16.80 -44.51 0.24
C THR A 123 -17.73 -45.67 0.60
N ALA A 124 -18.43 -46.29 -0.35
CA ALA A 124 -19.29 -47.44 -0.09
C ALA A 124 -18.52 -48.76 -0.05
N SER A 125 -17.41 -48.86 -0.74
CA SER A 125 -16.58 -50.07 -0.82
C SER A 125 -15.30 -50.00 0.05
N ASN A 126 -15.08 -48.91 0.75
CA ASN A 126 -13.83 -48.56 1.46
C ASN A 126 -12.56 -48.66 0.57
N THR A 127 -12.71 -48.73 -0.74
CA THR A 127 -11.61 -48.84 -1.66
C THR A 127 -10.98 -47.46 -1.85
N GLY A 128 -9.67 -47.35 -1.63
CA GLY A 128 -8.91 -46.10 -1.85
C GLY A 128 -9.04 -45.04 -0.75
N THR A 129 -9.88 -45.24 0.27
CA THR A 129 -10.07 -44.29 1.39
C THR A 129 -8.80 -44.15 2.24
N GLU A 130 -7.99 -45.20 2.38
CA GLU A 130 -6.72 -45.17 3.14
C GLU A 130 -5.66 -44.28 2.49
N LEU A 131 -5.72 -44.06 1.17
CA LEU A 131 -4.79 -43.20 0.42
C LEU A 131 -5.26 -41.75 0.30
N MET A 132 -6.50 -41.44 0.66
CA MET A 132 -7.06 -40.08 0.60
C MET A 132 -6.27 -39.04 1.40
N PRO A 133 -5.85 -39.30 2.65
CA PRO A 133 -5.03 -38.33 3.40
C PRO A 133 -3.72 -37.99 2.68
N PHE A 134 -3.08 -38.99 2.06
CA PHE A 134 -1.82 -38.80 1.31
C PHE A 134 -2.05 -38.00 0.03
N SER A 135 -3.10 -38.25 -0.73
CA SER A 135 -3.44 -37.49 -1.94
C SER A 135 -3.74 -36.03 -1.60
N ASN A 136 -4.44 -35.76 -0.50
CA ASN A 136 -4.73 -34.42 -0.02
C ASN A 136 -3.47 -33.69 0.44
N ILE A 137 -2.57 -34.36 1.18
CA ILE A 137 -1.27 -33.82 1.59
C ILE A 137 -0.42 -33.50 0.35
N PHE A 138 -0.41 -34.37 -0.66
CA PHE A 138 0.33 -34.16 -1.91
C PHE A 138 -0.18 -32.93 -2.69
N ASN A 139 -1.50 -32.79 -2.80
CA ASN A 139 -2.12 -31.64 -3.47
C ASN A 139 -1.80 -30.32 -2.74
N GLU A 140 -1.83 -30.31 -1.40
CA GLU A 140 -1.45 -29.17 -0.60
C GLU A 140 0.04 -28.82 -0.75
N TRP A 141 0.91 -29.83 -0.69
CA TRP A 141 2.34 -29.68 -0.90
C TRP A 141 2.63 -29.11 -2.28
N TYR A 142 1.98 -29.61 -3.34
CA TYR A 142 2.13 -29.13 -4.71
C TYR A 142 1.70 -27.67 -4.83
N ALA A 143 0.55 -27.27 -4.25
CA ALA A 143 0.10 -25.89 -4.24
C ALA A 143 1.09 -24.97 -3.50
N ALA A 144 1.63 -25.42 -2.36
CA ALA A 144 2.66 -24.71 -1.60
C ALA A 144 3.95 -24.54 -2.42
N GLN A 145 4.43 -25.60 -3.08
CA GLN A 145 5.62 -25.56 -3.94
C GLN A 145 5.42 -24.65 -5.16
N THR A 146 4.27 -24.72 -5.80
CA THR A 146 3.93 -23.83 -6.93
C THR A 146 3.93 -22.37 -6.48
N SER A 147 3.36 -22.06 -5.32
CA SER A 147 3.41 -20.72 -4.73
C SER A 147 4.84 -20.25 -4.46
N LYS A 148 5.72 -21.13 -3.94
CA LYS A 148 7.15 -20.83 -3.74
C LYS A 148 7.86 -20.55 -5.06
N LYS A 149 7.64 -21.39 -6.10
CA LYS A 149 8.22 -21.20 -7.43
C LYS A 149 7.80 -19.86 -8.05
N ILE A 150 6.53 -19.51 -7.99
CA ILE A 150 6.04 -18.21 -8.49
C ILE A 150 6.71 -17.05 -7.76
N ARG A 151 6.83 -17.11 -6.43
CA ARG A 151 7.52 -16.08 -5.63
C ARG A 151 8.99 -15.96 -5.98
N ALA A 152 9.68 -17.09 -6.23
CA ALA A 152 11.07 -17.10 -6.65
C ALA A 152 11.26 -16.45 -8.04
N VAL A 153 10.37 -16.73 -9.00
CA VAL A 153 10.36 -16.08 -10.32
C VAL A 153 10.14 -14.56 -10.18
N TRP A 154 9.21 -14.14 -9.32
CA TRP A 154 9.00 -12.72 -9.06
C TRP A 154 10.21 -12.05 -8.40
N ALA A 155 10.85 -12.73 -7.45
CA ALA A 155 12.08 -12.24 -6.82
C ALA A 155 13.21 -12.11 -7.84
N SER A 156 13.39 -13.10 -8.72
CA SER A 156 14.39 -13.05 -9.79
C SER A 156 14.11 -11.94 -10.80
N LYS A 157 12.86 -11.77 -11.24
CA LYS A 157 12.47 -10.64 -12.11
C LYS A 157 12.80 -9.29 -11.46
N ALA A 158 12.43 -9.14 -10.19
CA ALA A 158 12.69 -7.92 -9.45
C ALA A 158 14.20 -7.66 -9.28
N ALA A 159 15.00 -8.68 -8.94
CA ALA A 159 16.45 -8.57 -8.84
C ALA A 159 17.10 -8.08 -10.15
N ASN A 160 16.53 -8.48 -11.29
CA ASN A 160 16.95 -8.02 -12.63
C ASN A 160 16.31 -6.68 -13.04
N GLY A 161 15.73 -5.92 -12.11
CA GLY A 161 15.14 -4.62 -12.41
C GLY A 161 13.84 -4.66 -13.22
N LYS A 162 13.24 -5.84 -13.42
CA LYS A 162 12.03 -6.00 -14.23
C LYS A 162 10.76 -5.80 -13.41
N ARG A 163 9.66 -5.46 -14.10
CA ARG A 163 8.34 -5.30 -13.49
C ARG A 163 7.76 -6.63 -13.09
N VAL A 164 7.29 -6.74 -11.85
CA VAL A 164 6.58 -7.93 -11.36
C VAL A 164 5.08 -7.84 -11.65
N GLY A 165 4.52 -6.64 -11.62
CA GLY A 165 3.10 -6.39 -11.89
C GLY A 165 2.82 -6.12 -13.36
N SER A 166 1.67 -6.59 -13.85
CA SER A 166 1.25 -6.40 -15.24
C SER A 166 0.38 -5.15 -15.47
N THR A 167 -0.16 -4.55 -14.40
CA THR A 167 -1.12 -3.43 -14.49
C THR A 167 -0.40 -2.10 -14.63
N VAL A 168 -0.83 -1.30 -15.59
CA VAL A 168 -0.31 0.06 -15.80
C VAL A 168 -1.15 1.05 -14.99
N PRO A 169 -0.53 1.96 -14.22
CA PRO A 169 -1.25 3.04 -13.54
C PRO A 169 -1.94 3.99 -14.54
N TYR A 170 -3.04 4.60 -14.11
CA TYR A 170 -3.68 5.69 -14.85
C TYR A 170 -2.67 6.80 -15.11
N GLY A 171 -2.60 7.33 -16.33
CA GLY A 171 -1.57 8.31 -16.75
C GLY A 171 -0.42 7.69 -17.56
N TYR A 172 -0.34 6.36 -17.64
CA TYR A 172 0.62 5.66 -18.48
C TYR A 172 -0.06 4.67 -19.42
N VAL A 173 0.64 4.34 -20.50
CA VAL A 173 0.29 3.31 -21.49
C VAL A 173 1.50 2.44 -21.77
N LYS A 174 1.28 1.15 -22.04
CA LYS A 174 2.35 0.23 -22.46
C LYS A 174 2.75 0.50 -23.90
N ASP A 175 4.03 0.32 -24.18
CA ASP A 175 4.51 0.25 -25.55
C ASP A 175 3.90 -0.94 -26.28
N ALA A 176 3.67 -0.79 -27.58
CA ALA A 176 3.05 -1.82 -28.42
C ALA A 176 3.96 -3.05 -28.61
N ASN A 177 5.27 -2.84 -28.67
CA ASN A 177 6.26 -3.89 -28.95
C ASN A 177 6.88 -4.47 -27.67
N ASP A 178 7.10 -3.61 -26.65
CA ASP A 178 7.67 -4.03 -25.37
C ASP A 178 6.78 -3.61 -24.19
N ARG A 179 6.10 -4.58 -23.61
CA ARG A 179 5.18 -4.37 -22.46
C ARG A 179 5.89 -3.92 -21.17
N GLU A 180 7.21 -3.99 -21.10
CA GLU A 180 7.99 -3.51 -19.96
C GLU A 180 8.21 -1.99 -20.02
N ILE A 181 8.11 -1.38 -21.23
CA ILE A 181 8.26 0.07 -21.44
C ILE A 181 6.90 0.76 -21.27
N TRP A 182 6.89 1.83 -20.51
CA TRP A 182 5.70 2.67 -20.30
C TRP A 182 5.93 4.07 -20.83
N HIS A 183 4.94 4.56 -21.56
CA HIS A 183 4.88 5.94 -22.07
C HIS A 183 3.84 6.74 -21.32
N ILE A 184 4.02 8.06 -21.27
CA ILE A 184 3.02 8.96 -20.70
C ILE A 184 1.80 9.01 -21.63
N ASP A 185 0.63 8.83 -21.06
CA ASP A 185 -0.66 9.05 -21.70
C ASP A 185 -1.14 10.47 -21.34
N GLU A 186 -0.79 11.47 -22.15
CA GLU A 186 -0.96 12.88 -21.82
C GLU A 186 -2.36 13.28 -21.35
N PRO A 187 -3.48 12.84 -21.96
CA PRO A 187 -4.81 13.18 -21.46
C PRO A 187 -5.06 12.69 -20.03
N ALA A 188 -4.58 11.48 -19.68
CA ALA A 188 -4.70 10.93 -18.35
C ALA A 188 -3.65 11.52 -17.39
N ALA A 189 -2.44 11.79 -17.87
CA ALA A 189 -1.36 12.41 -17.10
C ALA A 189 -1.69 13.84 -16.67
N ALA A 190 -2.38 14.62 -17.52
CA ALA A 190 -2.88 15.95 -17.17
C ALA A 190 -3.84 15.90 -15.97
N VAL A 191 -4.71 14.89 -15.91
CA VAL A 191 -5.60 14.68 -14.75
C VAL A 191 -4.80 14.31 -13.50
N VAL A 192 -3.77 13.47 -13.63
CA VAL A 192 -2.89 13.13 -12.51
C VAL A 192 -2.21 14.38 -11.97
N ARG A 193 -1.59 15.20 -12.82
CA ARG A 193 -0.97 16.48 -12.41
C ARG A 193 -1.97 17.38 -11.68
N LYS A 194 -3.17 17.57 -12.24
CA LYS A 194 -4.24 18.35 -11.64
C LYS A 194 -4.62 17.85 -10.24
N ILE A 195 -4.69 16.54 -10.02
CA ILE A 195 -4.98 15.95 -8.70
C ILE A 195 -3.88 16.32 -7.68
N PHE A 196 -2.61 16.30 -8.10
CA PHE A 196 -1.49 16.69 -7.25
C PHE A 196 -1.52 18.20 -6.97
N ASP A 197 -1.76 19.04 -7.97
CA ASP A 197 -1.85 20.50 -7.82
C ASP A 197 -2.99 20.91 -6.87
N LEU A 198 -4.18 20.33 -7.02
CA LEU A 198 -5.29 20.53 -6.09
C LEU A 198 -4.95 20.09 -4.66
N CYS A 199 -4.19 19.02 -4.50
CA CYS A 199 -3.74 18.56 -3.18
C CYS A 199 -2.74 19.57 -2.56
N LEU A 200 -1.80 20.10 -3.34
CA LEU A 200 -0.86 21.14 -2.92
C LEU A 200 -1.59 22.43 -2.54
N ALA A 201 -2.63 22.81 -3.32
CA ALA A 201 -3.51 23.93 -2.98
C ALA A 201 -4.31 23.72 -1.69
N GLY A 202 -4.19 22.52 -1.08
CA GLY A 202 -4.80 22.23 0.21
C GLY A 202 -6.15 21.54 0.17
N ASN A 203 -6.62 21.11 -1.00
CA ASN A 203 -7.87 20.37 -1.11
C ASN A 203 -7.71 18.93 -0.61
N GLY A 204 -8.69 18.46 0.17
CA GLY A 204 -8.74 17.05 0.59
C GLY A 204 -9.21 16.12 -0.53
N PRO A 205 -8.96 14.80 -0.42
CA PRO A 205 -9.32 13.85 -1.48
C PRO A 205 -10.81 13.88 -1.88
N GLN A 206 -11.70 14.17 -0.94
CA GLN A 206 -13.13 14.28 -1.22
C GLN A 206 -13.47 15.55 -2.02
N GLU A 207 -12.80 16.65 -1.74
CA GLU A 207 -12.98 17.91 -2.46
C GLU A 207 -12.41 17.81 -3.87
N ILE A 208 -11.21 17.22 -4.00
CA ILE A 208 -10.61 16.91 -5.31
C ILE A 208 -11.56 16.06 -6.16
N ALA A 209 -12.16 15.02 -5.57
CA ALA A 209 -13.14 14.17 -6.26
C ALA A 209 -14.34 14.99 -6.77
N ARG A 210 -14.87 15.94 -5.97
CA ARG A 210 -15.97 16.82 -6.38
C ARG A 210 -15.58 17.76 -7.52
N VAL A 211 -14.37 18.32 -7.49
CA VAL A 211 -13.87 19.18 -8.57
C VAL A 211 -13.79 18.39 -9.88
N LEU A 212 -13.23 17.17 -9.85
CA LEU A 212 -13.13 16.32 -11.03
C LEU A 212 -14.52 15.90 -11.56
N GLU A 213 -15.48 15.64 -10.67
CA GLU A 213 -16.87 15.32 -11.02
C GLU A 213 -17.58 16.54 -11.66
N ALA A 214 -17.41 17.73 -11.09
CA ALA A 214 -17.98 18.99 -11.61
C ALA A 214 -17.46 19.31 -13.02
N GLU A 215 -16.20 19.01 -13.30
CA GLU A 215 -15.57 19.18 -14.61
C GLU A 215 -15.86 18.00 -15.58
N LYS A 216 -16.66 17.03 -15.15
CA LYS A 216 -17.03 15.84 -15.96
C LYS A 216 -15.82 15.05 -16.46
N ILE A 217 -14.75 14.99 -15.68
CA ILE A 217 -13.57 14.21 -16.01
C ILE A 217 -13.88 12.72 -15.80
N PRO A 218 -13.65 11.85 -16.80
CA PRO A 218 -13.92 10.42 -16.65
C PRO A 218 -13.04 9.78 -15.60
N THR A 219 -13.59 8.85 -14.82
CA THR A 219 -12.82 8.06 -13.86
C THR A 219 -11.79 7.17 -14.57
N PRO A 220 -10.72 6.71 -13.90
CA PRO A 220 -9.75 5.81 -14.52
C PRO A 220 -10.38 4.58 -15.17
N THR A 221 -11.41 3.98 -14.54
CA THR A 221 -12.14 2.82 -15.07
C THR A 221 -12.88 3.16 -16.37
N GLU A 222 -13.59 4.30 -16.39
CA GLU A 222 -14.28 4.77 -17.60
C GLU A 222 -13.30 5.10 -18.72
N TYR A 223 -12.19 5.76 -18.39
CA TYR A 223 -11.15 6.12 -19.34
C TYR A 223 -10.54 4.88 -20.00
N PHE A 224 -10.13 3.89 -19.21
CA PHE A 224 -9.59 2.64 -19.74
C PHE A 224 -10.58 1.89 -20.62
N ARG A 225 -11.85 1.81 -20.21
CA ARG A 225 -12.88 1.16 -21.03
C ARG A 225 -13.16 1.88 -22.35
N ARG A 226 -13.13 3.22 -22.35
CA ARG A 226 -13.24 4.00 -23.61
C ARG A 226 -12.08 3.71 -24.57
N LYS A 227 -10.91 3.36 -24.05
CA LYS A 227 -9.74 2.91 -24.82
C LYS A 227 -9.74 1.42 -25.16
N GLY A 228 -10.79 0.68 -24.84
CA GLY A 228 -10.84 -0.77 -25.09
C GLY A 228 -9.98 -1.59 -24.13
N ILE A 229 -9.45 -1.00 -23.04
CA ILE A 229 -8.63 -1.69 -22.06
C ILE A 229 -9.55 -2.31 -21.00
N GLY A 230 -9.50 -3.65 -20.86
CA GLY A 230 -10.25 -4.37 -19.84
C GLY A 230 -9.85 -3.99 -18.43
N THR A 231 -10.83 -3.73 -17.57
CA THR A 231 -10.65 -3.44 -16.14
C THR A 231 -11.48 -4.39 -15.31
N ALA A 232 -10.90 -4.86 -14.18
CA ALA A 232 -11.62 -5.71 -13.23
C ALA A 232 -12.70 -4.96 -12.43
N ASN A 233 -12.59 -3.61 -12.35
CA ASN A 233 -13.54 -2.81 -11.61
C ASN A 233 -14.81 -2.55 -12.42
N PRO A 234 -16.01 -2.58 -11.80
CA PRO A 234 -17.25 -2.20 -12.46
C PRO A 234 -17.24 -0.71 -12.80
N LEU A 235 -18.01 -0.33 -13.81
CA LEU A 235 -18.22 1.09 -14.11
C LEU A 235 -18.98 1.77 -12.95
N PRO A 236 -18.66 3.04 -12.66
CA PRO A 236 -19.44 3.80 -11.70
C PRO A 236 -20.91 3.91 -12.16
N LYS A 237 -21.85 3.82 -11.22
CA LYS A 237 -23.30 3.94 -11.51
C LYS A 237 -23.66 5.31 -12.11
N ILE A 238 -22.94 6.34 -11.71
CA ILE A 238 -23.10 7.72 -12.21
C ILE A 238 -21.82 8.05 -12.99
N PRO A 239 -21.94 8.49 -14.25
CA PRO A 239 -20.77 8.86 -15.06
C PRO A 239 -19.92 9.95 -14.40
N CYS A 240 -18.60 9.83 -14.55
CA CYS A 240 -17.60 10.77 -14.02
C CYS A 240 -17.63 10.94 -12.49
N ARG A 241 -18.28 10.04 -11.75
CA ARG A 241 -18.30 10.09 -10.29
C ARG A 241 -17.02 9.53 -9.69
N TRP A 242 -16.19 10.44 -9.23
CA TRP A 242 -14.94 10.09 -8.55
C TRP A 242 -15.19 9.75 -7.09
N ASP A 243 -14.54 8.69 -6.62
CA ASP A 243 -14.46 8.35 -5.21
C ASP A 243 -13.17 8.91 -4.59
N SER A 244 -13.25 9.36 -3.33
CA SER A 244 -12.09 9.82 -2.58
C SER A 244 -10.99 8.75 -2.47
N SER A 245 -11.35 7.48 -2.46
CA SER A 245 -10.41 6.35 -2.48
C SER A 245 -9.58 6.30 -3.77
N SER A 246 -10.20 6.55 -4.92
CA SER A 246 -9.50 6.61 -6.21
C SER A 246 -8.48 7.75 -6.25
N VAL A 247 -8.85 8.93 -5.73
CA VAL A 247 -7.94 10.07 -5.58
C VAL A 247 -6.78 9.72 -4.64
N VAL A 248 -7.07 9.10 -3.49
CA VAL A 248 -6.05 8.64 -2.53
C VAL A 248 -5.07 7.67 -3.20
N HIS A 249 -5.56 6.69 -3.95
CA HIS A 249 -4.70 5.73 -4.67
C HIS A 249 -3.79 6.41 -5.70
N ILE A 250 -4.26 7.46 -6.38
CA ILE A 250 -3.43 8.24 -7.30
C ILE A 250 -2.36 9.00 -6.52
N LEU A 251 -2.72 9.73 -5.46
CA LEU A 251 -1.78 10.52 -4.65
C LEU A 251 -0.71 9.65 -3.95
N GLU A 252 -1.02 8.40 -3.58
CA GLU A 252 -0.08 7.46 -2.94
C GLU A 252 0.82 6.73 -3.92
N ASN A 253 0.52 6.78 -5.21
CA ASN A 253 1.21 5.97 -6.18
C ASN A 253 2.56 6.58 -6.59
N ARG A 254 3.64 6.04 -6.05
CA ARG A 254 5.01 6.50 -6.33
C ARG A 254 5.48 6.23 -7.76
N HIS A 255 4.78 5.41 -8.55
CA HIS A 255 5.12 5.21 -9.96
C HIS A 255 5.12 6.51 -10.78
N TYR A 256 4.34 7.52 -10.36
CA TYR A 256 4.28 8.82 -11.03
C TYR A 256 5.57 9.63 -10.97
N THR A 257 6.49 9.29 -10.05
CA THR A 257 7.82 9.92 -9.96
C THR A 257 8.85 9.29 -10.90
N GLY A 258 8.42 8.41 -11.80
CA GLY A 258 9.33 7.69 -12.70
C GLY A 258 9.94 6.42 -12.08
N CYS A 259 9.66 6.13 -10.82
CA CYS A 259 10.17 4.95 -10.13
C CYS A 259 9.33 3.70 -10.43
N LEU A 260 9.97 2.56 -10.55
CA LEU A 260 9.31 1.25 -10.44
C LEU A 260 9.24 0.85 -8.96
N VAL A 261 8.05 0.46 -8.50
CA VAL A 261 7.85 -0.07 -7.14
C VAL A 261 7.36 -1.51 -7.23
N ASN A 262 8.23 -2.45 -6.88
CA ASN A 262 7.88 -3.86 -6.76
C ASN A 262 7.57 -4.22 -5.30
N PHE A 263 6.77 -5.26 -5.10
CA PHE A 263 6.41 -5.81 -3.77
C PHE A 263 5.70 -4.81 -2.82
N LYS A 264 4.89 -3.90 -3.36
CA LYS A 264 4.07 -2.99 -2.56
C LYS A 264 3.16 -3.75 -1.58
N THR A 265 2.62 -4.89 -2.01
CA THR A 265 1.75 -5.74 -1.20
C THR A 265 2.24 -7.18 -1.17
N THR A 266 1.88 -7.91 -0.13
CA THR A 266 2.10 -9.37 -0.04
C THR A 266 0.80 -10.06 0.37
N LYS A 267 0.66 -11.35 0.01
CA LYS A 267 -0.40 -12.19 0.57
C LYS A 267 0.15 -12.89 1.81
N VAL A 268 -0.65 -12.99 2.87
CA VAL A 268 -0.27 -13.65 4.12
C VAL A 268 0.21 -15.08 3.87
N SER A 269 -0.55 -15.84 3.09
CA SER A 269 -0.16 -17.19 2.64
C SER A 269 -0.85 -17.53 1.32
N TYR A 270 -0.51 -18.69 0.74
CA TYR A 270 -1.21 -19.18 -0.45
C TYR A 270 -2.67 -19.61 -0.14
N LYS A 271 -2.98 -19.93 1.12
CA LYS A 271 -4.34 -20.24 1.61
C LYS A 271 -5.14 -18.98 1.93
N VAL A 272 -4.48 -17.94 2.46
CA VAL A 272 -5.14 -16.70 2.88
C VAL A 272 -4.88 -15.62 1.85
N HIS A 273 -5.89 -15.33 1.03
CA HIS A 273 -5.78 -14.36 -0.08
C HIS A 273 -5.76 -12.89 0.37
N LYS A 274 -5.82 -12.62 1.70
CA LYS A 274 -5.75 -11.27 2.23
C LYS A 274 -4.42 -10.62 1.84
N LYS A 275 -4.50 -9.51 1.11
CA LYS A 275 -3.35 -8.66 0.79
C LYS A 275 -3.01 -7.78 1.98
N VAL A 276 -1.73 -7.64 2.27
CA VAL A 276 -1.20 -6.76 3.31
C VAL A 276 -0.15 -5.87 2.65
N ASP A 277 -0.20 -4.57 2.96
CA ASP A 277 0.82 -3.63 2.48
C ASP A 277 2.15 -3.92 3.19
N ARG A 278 3.24 -3.86 2.43
CA ARG A 278 4.59 -3.96 2.98
C ARG A 278 5.10 -2.58 3.40
N PRO A 279 5.86 -2.48 4.48
CA PRO A 279 6.58 -1.26 4.82
C PRO A 279 7.42 -0.77 3.64
N ILE A 280 7.58 0.55 3.50
CA ILE A 280 8.33 1.15 2.37
C ILE A 280 9.76 0.61 2.31
N ALA A 281 10.37 0.34 3.46
CA ALA A 281 11.72 -0.23 3.56
C ALA A 281 11.84 -1.65 2.95
N GLU A 282 10.76 -2.41 2.89
CA GLU A 282 10.71 -3.75 2.28
C GLU A 282 10.29 -3.72 0.80
N GLN A 283 9.86 -2.57 0.30
CA GLN A 283 9.51 -2.41 -1.10
C GLN A 283 10.78 -2.21 -1.92
N GLN A 284 10.83 -2.81 -3.11
CA GLN A 284 11.91 -2.53 -4.03
C GLN A 284 11.53 -1.33 -4.90
N ILE A 285 12.29 -0.24 -4.75
CA ILE A 285 12.08 1.00 -5.49
C ILE A 285 13.27 1.21 -6.41
N ILE A 286 13.03 1.23 -7.72
CA ILE A 286 14.05 1.42 -8.76
C ILE A 286 13.75 2.75 -9.45
N PRO A 287 14.65 3.75 -9.38
CA PRO A 287 14.45 5.05 -9.99
C PRO A 287 14.58 4.99 -11.53
N ASN A 288 14.03 5.98 -12.21
CA ASN A 288 14.21 6.24 -13.65
C ASN A 288 13.83 5.06 -14.58
N MET A 289 12.78 4.31 -14.22
CA MET A 289 12.28 3.19 -15.03
C MET A 289 11.21 3.59 -16.06
N GLN A 290 10.61 4.74 -15.90
CA GLN A 290 9.66 5.34 -16.83
C GLN A 290 9.73 6.87 -16.75
N PRO A 291 9.21 7.61 -17.77
CA PRO A 291 9.10 9.06 -17.69
C PRO A 291 8.26 9.49 -16.49
N ALA A 292 8.74 10.47 -15.72
CA ALA A 292 8.03 10.99 -14.56
C ALA A 292 6.87 11.90 -14.99
N ILE A 293 5.69 11.70 -14.42
CA ILE A 293 4.54 12.62 -14.57
C ILE A 293 4.62 13.73 -13.53
N ILE A 294 5.10 13.40 -12.33
CA ILE A 294 5.23 14.29 -11.16
C ILE A 294 6.68 14.21 -10.68
N SER A 295 7.25 15.32 -10.20
CA SER A 295 8.58 15.30 -9.57
C SER A 295 8.52 14.54 -8.23
N GLU A 296 9.64 13.93 -7.83
CA GLU A 296 9.70 13.22 -6.53
C GLU A 296 9.48 14.18 -5.37
N GLU A 297 9.97 15.42 -5.47
CA GLU A 297 9.78 16.49 -4.49
C GLU A 297 8.29 16.80 -4.29
N THR A 298 7.54 16.98 -5.37
CA THR A 298 6.09 17.20 -5.35
C THR A 298 5.37 16.03 -4.68
N TRP A 299 5.74 14.79 -5.03
CA TRP A 299 5.13 13.60 -4.45
C TRP A 299 5.39 13.52 -2.94
N LEU A 300 6.63 13.68 -2.49
CA LEU A 300 6.99 13.68 -1.07
C LEU A 300 6.21 14.76 -0.31
N ARG A 301 6.12 15.97 -0.85
CA ARG A 301 5.39 17.07 -0.25
C ARG A 301 3.90 16.75 -0.07
N VAL A 302 3.29 16.15 -1.07
CA VAL A 302 1.89 15.69 -0.99
C VAL A 302 1.72 14.62 0.09
N GLN A 303 2.66 13.66 0.25
CA GLN A 303 2.60 12.68 1.34
C GLN A 303 2.64 13.36 2.72
N GLU A 304 3.47 14.38 2.89
CA GLU A 304 3.56 15.15 4.14
C GLU A 304 2.25 15.90 4.45
N LEU A 305 1.72 16.63 3.47
CA LEU A 305 0.46 17.35 3.62
C LEU A 305 -0.70 16.42 4.01
N ARG A 306 -0.71 15.20 3.46
CA ARG A 306 -1.75 14.19 3.74
C ARG A 306 -1.66 13.57 5.13
N LYS A 307 -0.50 13.59 5.79
CA LYS A 307 -0.38 13.21 7.22
C LYS A 307 -1.20 14.16 8.11
N ASN A 308 -1.39 15.40 7.68
CA ASN A 308 -2.12 16.42 8.41
C ASN A 308 -3.62 16.40 8.08
N LYS A 309 -4.42 15.63 8.84
CA LYS A 309 -5.88 15.58 8.66
C LYS A 309 -6.50 16.95 8.99
N ARG A 310 -7.21 17.52 8.02
CA ARG A 310 -8.00 18.74 8.19
C ARG A 310 -9.45 18.36 8.50
N ARG A 311 -10.05 19.00 9.50
CA ARG A 311 -11.49 18.85 9.77
C ARG A 311 -12.18 20.13 9.30
N PRO A 312 -13.16 20.08 8.39
CA PRO A 312 -13.94 21.24 8.03
C PRO A 312 -14.74 21.72 9.25
N THR A 313 -14.97 23.03 9.35
CA THR A 313 -15.88 23.61 10.35
C THR A 313 -17.33 23.33 9.96
N ALA A 314 -18.26 23.47 10.92
CA ALA A 314 -19.69 23.34 10.65
C ALA A 314 -20.21 24.37 9.62
N THR A 315 -19.48 25.46 9.42
CA THR A 315 -19.80 26.52 8.44
C THR A 315 -19.16 26.30 7.07
N GLY A 316 -18.34 25.26 6.88
CA GLY A 316 -17.54 25.04 5.68
C GLY A 316 -16.33 25.98 5.55
N ARG A 317 -16.16 26.99 6.42
CA ARG A 317 -15.01 27.89 6.41
C ARG A 317 -13.76 27.16 6.87
N THR A 318 -12.66 27.39 6.20
CA THR A 318 -11.33 26.84 6.53
C THR A 318 -10.31 27.96 6.61
N SER A 319 -9.32 27.83 7.48
CA SER A 319 -8.15 28.71 7.49
C SER A 319 -7.03 28.09 6.65
N ILE A 320 -6.21 28.93 6.02
CA ILE A 320 -5.00 28.53 5.29
C ILE A 320 -4.01 27.77 6.18
N PHE A 321 -4.07 27.94 7.51
CA PHE A 321 -3.23 27.25 8.50
C PHE A 321 -3.87 26.00 9.07
N SER A 322 -5.07 25.61 8.61
CA SER A 322 -5.76 24.43 9.13
C SER A 322 -4.91 23.16 8.96
N GLY A 323 -4.65 22.46 10.06
CA GLY A 323 -3.82 21.25 10.10
C GLY A 323 -2.33 21.48 10.36
N LEU A 324 -1.85 22.73 10.31
CA LEU A 324 -0.45 23.12 10.55
C LEU A 324 -0.21 23.63 11.98
N VAL A 325 -1.25 24.01 12.72
CA VAL A 325 -1.13 24.67 14.04
C VAL A 325 -1.21 23.64 15.16
N PHE A 326 -0.24 23.67 16.07
CA PHE A 326 -0.08 22.73 17.19
C PHE A 326 0.12 23.48 18.51
N CYS A 327 -0.23 22.83 19.60
CA CYS A 327 0.04 23.29 20.94
C CYS A 327 1.49 23.00 21.32
N ALA A 328 2.24 24.00 21.74
CA ALA A 328 3.62 23.83 22.17
C ALA A 328 3.74 22.98 23.45
N ASP A 329 2.75 23.03 24.36
CA ASP A 329 2.81 22.33 25.64
C ASP A 329 2.43 20.87 25.54
N CYS A 330 1.37 20.51 24.78
CA CYS A 330 0.86 19.14 24.75
C CYS A 330 1.01 18.46 23.37
N GLY A 331 1.58 19.13 22.37
CA GLY A 331 1.76 18.61 21.02
C GLY A 331 0.49 18.36 20.20
N ALA A 332 -0.70 18.57 20.80
CA ALA A 332 -1.96 18.33 20.11
C ALA A 332 -2.27 19.44 19.09
N LYS A 333 -3.04 19.10 18.04
CA LYS A 333 -3.45 20.08 17.03
C LYS A 333 -4.38 21.15 17.61
N LEU A 334 -4.22 22.38 17.17
CA LEU A 334 -5.21 23.43 17.37
C LEU A 334 -6.25 23.34 16.25
N TYR A 335 -7.53 23.40 16.63
CA TYR A 335 -8.62 23.39 15.67
C TYR A 335 -9.10 24.80 15.38
N PHE A 336 -9.30 25.08 14.10
CA PHE A 336 -9.92 26.30 13.64
C PHE A 336 -11.40 26.33 14.05
N CYS A 337 -11.80 27.43 14.66
CA CYS A 337 -13.16 27.67 15.16
C CYS A 337 -13.75 28.84 14.41
N ALA A 338 -14.81 28.56 13.65
CA ALA A 338 -15.64 29.55 12.98
C ALA A 338 -17.12 29.13 13.15
N SER A 339 -18.01 30.07 13.45
CA SER A 339 -19.46 29.85 13.53
C SER A 339 -20.19 30.85 12.62
N LYS A 340 -21.47 30.62 12.37
CA LYS A 340 -22.30 31.53 11.56
C LYS A 340 -22.38 32.94 12.17
N SER A 341 -22.32 33.05 13.49
CA SER A 341 -22.38 34.32 14.25
C SER A 341 -21.01 34.97 14.46
N THR A 342 -19.91 34.27 14.16
CA THR A 342 -18.54 34.75 14.40
C THR A 342 -18.08 35.61 13.23
N LYS A 343 -17.66 36.86 13.49
CA LYS A 343 -17.01 37.71 12.48
C LYS A 343 -15.64 37.14 12.12
N GLN A 344 -15.17 37.38 10.91
CA GLN A 344 -13.88 36.86 10.42
C GLN A 344 -12.70 37.29 11.34
N SER A 345 -12.74 38.48 11.91
CA SER A 345 -11.74 38.95 12.88
C SER A 345 -11.73 38.20 14.23
N GLN A 346 -12.79 37.47 14.53
CA GLN A 346 -12.95 36.68 15.76
C GLN A 346 -12.66 35.18 15.55
N GLU A 347 -12.47 34.76 14.32
CA GLU A 347 -12.07 33.37 14.01
C GLU A 347 -10.73 33.08 14.66
N HIS A 348 -10.59 31.86 15.21
CA HIS A 348 -9.45 31.55 16.04
C HIS A 348 -9.11 30.04 16.04
N PHE A 349 -7.91 29.75 16.49
CA PHE A 349 -7.45 28.40 16.79
C PHE A 349 -7.48 28.12 18.28
N VAL A 350 -7.89 26.92 18.68
CA VAL A 350 -7.92 26.45 20.07
C VAL A 350 -7.39 25.03 20.19
N CYS A 351 -6.64 24.75 21.27
CA CYS A 351 -6.07 23.44 21.52
C CYS A 351 -7.17 22.38 21.62
N SER A 352 -7.00 21.26 20.89
CA SER A 352 -7.98 20.16 20.86
C SER A 352 -8.12 19.47 22.21
N ASN A 353 -7.03 19.30 22.96
CA ASN A 353 -7.07 18.69 24.30
C ASN A 353 -7.80 19.55 25.30
N TYR A 354 -7.63 20.85 25.26
CA TYR A 354 -8.41 21.80 26.05
C TYR A 354 -9.89 21.75 25.67
N LYS A 355 -10.19 21.84 24.38
CA LYS A 355 -11.58 21.88 23.88
C LYS A 355 -12.36 20.58 24.16
N SER A 356 -11.69 19.45 24.21
CA SER A 356 -12.34 18.15 24.49
C SER A 356 -12.70 17.95 25.97
N GLY A 357 -12.19 18.79 26.89
CA GLY A 357 -12.38 18.64 28.33
C GLY A 357 -11.73 17.39 28.94
N ARG A 358 -10.99 16.60 28.16
CA ARG A 358 -10.37 15.34 28.58
C ARG A 358 -8.87 15.42 28.85
N GLY A 359 -8.26 16.58 28.58
CA GLY A 359 -6.82 16.77 28.67
C GLY A 359 -6.41 17.71 29.80
N SER A 360 -5.16 17.60 30.23
CA SER A 360 -4.53 18.46 31.24
C SER A 360 -4.02 19.79 30.67
N CYS A 361 -4.27 20.08 29.40
CA CYS A 361 -3.75 21.25 28.74
C CYS A 361 -4.53 22.52 29.10
N LYS A 362 -3.81 23.62 29.29
CA LYS A 362 -4.39 24.95 29.50
C LYS A 362 -4.92 25.54 28.19
N ILE A 363 -5.61 26.68 28.26
CA ILE A 363 -6.20 27.34 27.10
C ILE A 363 -5.10 27.92 26.19
N HIS A 364 -4.88 27.31 25.04
CA HIS A 364 -4.07 27.84 23.95
C HIS A 364 -5.01 28.38 22.90
N PHE A 365 -4.92 29.69 22.64
CA PHE A 365 -5.83 30.44 21.78
C PHE A 365 -5.05 31.48 21.00
N ILE A 366 -5.25 31.51 19.68
CA ILE A 366 -4.73 32.59 18.83
C ILE A 366 -5.76 32.92 17.75
N ARG A 367 -5.98 34.23 17.51
CA ARG A 367 -6.85 34.68 16.43
C ARG A 367 -6.22 34.41 15.07
N ASN A 368 -7.05 34.02 14.10
CA ASN A 368 -6.57 33.72 12.74
C ASN A 368 -5.84 34.90 12.10
N VAL A 369 -6.43 36.12 12.23
CA VAL A 369 -5.83 37.35 11.69
C VAL A 369 -4.47 37.70 12.31
N VAL A 370 -4.26 37.36 13.59
CA VAL A 370 -2.97 37.58 14.27
C VAL A 370 -1.95 36.58 13.79
N LEU A 371 -2.36 35.32 13.66
CA LEU A 371 -1.50 34.27 13.14
C LEU A 371 -1.08 34.54 11.68
N GLU A 372 -2.02 35.02 10.87
CA GLU A 372 -1.79 35.40 9.48
C GLU A 372 -0.73 36.51 9.35
N LYS A 373 -0.82 37.54 10.22
CA LYS A 373 0.18 38.60 10.26
C LYS A 373 1.56 38.09 10.67
N ILE A 374 1.65 37.32 11.76
CA ILE A 374 2.93 36.77 12.25
C ILE A 374 3.57 35.89 11.18
N VAL A 375 2.81 34.99 10.54
CA VAL A 375 3.32 34.08 9.51
C VAL A 375 3.72 34.86 8.26
N SER A 376 2.96 35.88 7.85
CA SER A 376 3.31 36.71 6.71
C SER A 376 4.64 37.45 6.92
N GLU A 377 4.81 38.06 8.08
CA GLU A 377 6.07 38.71 8.45
C GLU A 377 7.24 37.71 8.45
N ALA A 378 7.09 36.59 9.11
CA ALA A 378 8.15 35.57 9.18
C ALA A 378 8.54 34.99 7.80
N ILE A 379 7.59 34.77 6.89
CA ILE A 379 7.86 34.37 5.52
C ILE A 379 8.57 35.46 4.74
N SER A 380 8.12 36.72 4.88
CA SER A 380 8.74 37.87 4.22
C SER A 380 10.20 38.06 4.65
N ASP A 381 10.47 37.99 5.94
CA ASP A 381 11.81 38.08 6.50
C ASP A 381 12.72 36.96 6.00
N LEU A 382 12.22 35.72 6.01
CA LEU A 382 12.96 34.59 5.48
C LEU A 382 13.27 34.74 3.98
N CYS A 383 12.28 35.15 3.18
CA CYS A 383 12.46 35.34 1.74
C CYS A 383 13.47 36.45 1.45
N THR A 384 13.40 37.56 2.16
CA THR A 384 14.34 38.65 2.02
C THR A 384 15.76 38.22 2.40
N PHE A 385 15.90 37.55 3.54
CA PHE A 385 17.20 37.03 3.99
C PHE A 385 17.82 36.04 2.96
N VAL A 386 17.04 35.09 2.48
CA VAL A 386 17.52 34.08 1.50
C VAL A 386 17.90 34.76 0.18
N ARG A 387 17.13 35.74 -0.31
CA ARG A 387 17.47 36.44 -1.55
C ARG A 387 18.73 37.30 -1.43
N CYS A 388 18.91 37.97 -0.31
CA CYS A 388 20.07 38.82 -0.09
C CYS A 388 21.34 38.00 0.24
N HIS A 389 21.19 36.88 0.92
CA HIS A 389 22.30 36.13 1.52
C HIS A 389 22.18 34.61 1.28
N GLU A 390 21.85 34.18 0.04
CA GLU A 390 21.57 32.77 -0.26
C GLU A 390 22.75 31.84 0.07
N SER A 391 23.99 32.21 -0.31
CA SER A 391 25.19 31.42 -0.02
C SER A 391 25.38 31.19 1.48
N LYS A 392 25.16 32.25 2.27
CA LYS A 392 25.29 32.19 3.73
C LYS A 392 24.17 31.38 4.37
N PHE A 393 22.97 31.50 3.87
CA PHE A 393 21.83 30.66 4.31
C PHE A 393 22.10 29.19 4.07
N VAL A 394 22.63 28.82 2.89
CA VAL A 394 23.01 27.43 2.56
C VAL A 394 24.09 26.95 3.52
N GLU A 395 25.14 27.76 3.78
CA GLU A 395 26.22 27.43 4.71
C GLU A 395 25.70 27.18 6.14
N ILE A 396 24.83 28.08 6.68
CA ILE A 396 24.20 27.91 7.99
C ILE A 396 23.40 26.59 8.04
N MET A 397 22.69 26.27 6.97
CA MET A 397 21.89 25.04 6.90
C MET A 397 22.78 23.80 6.78
N GLU A 398 23.85 23.88 6.01
CA GLU A 398 24.84 22.79 5.94
C GLU A 398 25.52 22.56 7.27
N GLN A 399 25.88 23.60 7.99
CA GLN A 399 26.45 23.49 9.34
C GLN A 399 25.46 22.87 10.34
N ARG A 400 24.18 23.25 10.30
CA ARG A 400 23.11 22.64 11.12
C ARG A 400 22.82 21.20 10.76
N GLN A 401 22.88 20.85 9.47
CA GLN A 401 22.68 19.48 8.97
C GLN A 401 23.94 18.64 9.07
N ASN A 402 25.13 19.24 9.16
CA ASN A 402 26.43 18.56 9.30
C ASN A 402 26.63 17.79 10.61
N GLY A 403 25.63 17.74 11.48
CA GLY A 403 25.56 16.67 12.49
C GLY A 403 25.52 15.26 11.89
N ILE A 404 25.06 15.13 10.64
CA ILE A 404 25.10 13.88 9.86
C ILE A 404 25.94 14.13 8.60
N LYS A 405 27.27 14.02 8.74
CA LYS A 405 28.23 14.22 7.63
C LYS A 405 27.80 13.37 6.41
N ASN A 406 27.89 13.95 5.20
CA ASN A 406 27.68 13.22 3.93
C ASN A 406 28.50 11.90 3.87
N ALA A 407 29.66 11.87 4.52
CA ALA A 407 30.48 10.68 4.72
C ALA A 407 29.77 9.59 5.56
N SER A 408 28.93 9.96 6.55
CA SER A 408 28.16 9.00 7.35
C SER A 408 27.02 8.39 6.53
N LEU A 409 26.32 9.18 5.73
CA LEU A 409 25.27 8.68 4.83
C LEU A 409 25.84 7.75 3.74
N GLN A 410 27.01 8.07 3.20
CA GLN A 410 27.71 7.19 2.25
C GLN A 410 28.18 5.89 2.91
N LYS A 411 28.70 5.94 4.13
CA LYS A 411 29.04 4.74 4.91
C LYS A 411 27.81 3.89 5.18
N MET A 412 26.69 4.51 5.55
CA MET A 412 25.43 3.81 5.81
C MET A 412 24.86 3.17 4.53
N LYS A 413 24.91 3.87 3.38
CA LYS A 413 24.53 3.29 2.07
C LYS A 413 25.37 2.06 1.72
N LYS A 414 26.67 2.12 1.96
CA LYS A 414 27.58 1.00 1.74
C LYS A 414 27.28 -0.15 2.72
N ALA A 415 27.08 0.14 3.99
CA ALA A 415 26.74 -0.86 5.00
C ALA A 415 25.43 -1.61 4.68
N VAL A 416 24.42 -0.89 4.21
CA VAL A 416 23.16 -1.51 3.74
C VAL A 416 23.42 -2.45 2.55
N ALA A 417 24.20 -2.01 1.55
CA ALA A 417 24.51 -2.83 0.38
C ALA A 417 25.32 -4.09 0.76
N ASP A 418 26.31 -3.95 1.66
CA ASP A 418 27.12 -5.07 2.14
C ASP A 418 26.28 -6.06 2.97
N ALA A 419 25.37 -5.56 3.83
CA ALA A 419 24.46 -6.38 4.60
C ALA A 419 23.47 -7.15 3.70
N GLU A 420 22.93 -6.53 2.65
CA GLU A 420 22.04 -7.18 1.68
C GLU A 420 22.78 -8.28 0.90
N LYS A 421 24.01 -8.02 0.50
CA LYS A 421 24.87 -9.02 -0.14
C LYS A 421 25.10 -10.21 0.78
N ARG A 422 25.38 -9.96 2.08
CA ARG A 422 25.59 -11.01 3.08
C ARG A 422 24.31 -11.82 3.32
N ILE A 423 23.12 -11.17 3.37
CA ILE A 423 21.83 -11.86 3.46
C ILE A 423 21.64 -12.82 2.28
N ALA A 424 21.94 -12.37 1.05
CA ALA A 424 21.84 -13.22 -0.14
C ALA A 424 22.86 -14.38 -0.16
N GLU A 425 24.04 -14.20 0.46
CA GLU A 425 25.01 -15.29 0.66
C GLU A 425 24.49 -16.32 1.67
N ILE A 426 23.93 -15.88 2.78
CA ILE A 426 23.31 -16.76 3.79
C ILE A 426 22.19 -17.58 3.16
N ASP A 427 21.31 -16.97 2.35
CA ASP A 427 20.25 -17.71 1.64
C ASP A 427 20.81 -18.83 0.75
N ARG A 428 21.91 -18.56 0.04
CA ARG A 428 22.59 -19.57 -0.79
C ARG A 428 23.23 -20.68 0.05
N MET A 429 23.87 -20.32 1.18
CA MET A 429 24.47 -21.30 2.10
C MET A 429 23.40 -22.19 2.72
N MET A 430 22.26 -21.63 3.12
CA MET A 430 21.15 -22.39 3.68
C MET A 430 20.62 -23.47 2.71
N ILE A 431 20.52 -23.14 1.42
CA ILE A 431 20.12 -24.09 0.39
C ILE A 431 21.16 -25.23 0.30
N ARG A 432 22.44 -24.88 0.27
CA ARG A 432 23.54 -25.86 0.15
C ARG A 432 23.63 -26.78 1.37
N ILE A 433 23.50 -26.24 2.57
CA ILE A 433 23.53 -27.04 3.81
C ILE A 433 22.32 -27.99 3.84
N TYR A 434 21.15 -27.55 3.37
CA TYR A 434 19.98 -28.41 3.25
C TYR A 434 20.23 -29.57 2.27
N GLU A 435 20.80 -29.31 1.09
CA GLU A 435 21.15 -30.33 0.11
C GLU A 435 22.18 -31.34 0.66
N ASP A 436 23.21 -30.85 1.39
CA ASP A 436 24.23 -31.68 2.00
C ASP A 436 23.67 -32.53 3.17
N ASN A 437 22.67 -32.02 3.92
CA ASN A 437 21.96 -32.82 4.94
C ASN A 437 21.10 -33.89 4.31
N VAL A 438 20.31 -33.56 3.29
CA VAL A 438 19.48 -34.56 2.55
C VAL A 438 20.34 -35.65 1.93
N ASN A 439 21.57 -35.34 1.46
CA ASN A 439 22.51 -36.26 0.90
C ASN A 439 23.32 -37.06 1.95
N GLY A 440 23.02 -36.87 3.24
CA GLY A 440 23.69 -37.60 4.34
C GLY A 440 25.13 -37.16 4.64
N LYS A 441 25.62 -36.06 4.05
CA LYS A 441 26.97 -35.51 4.30
C LYS A 441 27.09 -34.76 5.62
N ILE A 442 25.96 -34.26 6.15
CA ILE A 442 25.88 -33.52 7.40
C ILE A 442 24.79 -34.14 8.26
N SER A 443 25.09 -34.40 9.55
CA SER A 443 24.11 -34.94 10.49
C SER A 443 23.03 -33.91 10.81
N ASP A 444 21.83 -34.36 11.19
CA ASP A 444 20.68 -33.52 11.52
C ASP A 444 21.01 -32.53 12.64
N ASP A 445 21.68 -32.95 13.70
CA ASP A 445 22.07 -32.06 14.81
C ASP A 445 22.95 -30.91 14.35
N ARG A 446 23.90 -31.20 13.46
CA ARG A 446 24.80 -30.19 12.91
C ARG A 446 24.09 -29.26 11.93
N PHE A 447 23.16 -29.80 11.15
CA PHE A 447 22.29 -29.02 10.28
C PHE A 447 21.45 -28.02 11.09
N TYR A 448 20.76 -28.47 12.15
CA TYR A 448 19.95 -27.59 12.99
C TYR A 448 20.79 -26.50 13.66
N ALA A 449 21.96 -26.83 14.19
CA ALA A 449 22.85 -25.85 14.80
C ALA A 449 23.31 -24.75 13.82
N MET A 450 23.71 -25.14 12.61
CA MET A 450 24.13 -24.22 11.55
C MET A 450 22.95 -23.37 11.04
N ARG A 451 21.78 -23.97 10.86
CA ARG A 451 20.55 -23.27 10.48
C ARG A 451 20.21 -22.17 11.47
N ASP A 452 20.18 -22.51 12.75
CA ASP A 452 19.80 -21.56 13.81
C ASP A 452 20.79 -20.39 13.90
N GLN A 453 22.08 -20.66 13.70
CA GLN A 453 23.12 -19.62 13.63
C GLN A 453 22.90 -18.67 12.45
N TYR A 454 22.68 -19.20 11.24
CA TYR A 454 22.47 -18.39 10.05
C TYR A 454 21.14 -17.65 10.09
N GLU A 455 20.07 -18.26 10.61
CA GLU A 455 18.79 -17.56 10.80
C GLU A 455 18.91 -16.40 11.80
N ALA A 456 19.68 -16.56 12.88
CA ALA A 456 19.94 -15.50 13.84
C ALA A 456 20.76 -14.35 13.24
N GLU A 457 21.82 -14.66 12.46
CA GLU A 457 22.62 -13.67 11.74
C GLU A 457 21.74 -12.91 10.73
N GLN A 458 20.96 -13.62 9.91
CA GLN A 458 20.07 -13.03 8.91
C GLN A 458 19.02 -12.11 9.55
N ARG A 459 18.46 -12.51 10.70
CA ARG A 459 17.48 -11.69 11.43
C ARG A 459 18.08 -10.37 11.92
N LYS A 460 19.31 -10.42 12.45
CA LYS A 460 20.04 -9.21 12.87
C LYS A 460 20.33 -8.29 11.69
N LEU A 461 20.87 -8.83 10.60
CA LEU A 461 21.17 -8.05 9.38
C LEU A 461 19.92 -7.41 8.79
N LYS A 462 18.80 -8.14 8.71
CA LYS A 462 17.52 -7.60 8.21
C LYS A 462 17.02 -6.44 9.09
N ALA A 463 17.12 -6.54 10.41
CA ALA A 463 16.72 -5.47 11.33
C ALA A 463 17.60 -4.23 11.14
N THR A 464 18.93 -4.39 11.03
CA THR A 464 19.86 -3.27 10.78
C THR A 464 19.57 -2.59 9.45
N VAL A 465 19.43 -3.38 8.36
CA VAL A 465 19.10 -2.85 7.03
C VAL A 465 17.80 -2.04 7.05
N GLN A 466 16.79 -2.51 7.77
CA GLN A 466 15.53 -1.79 7.88
C GLN A 466 15.69 -0.43 8.57
N THR A 467 16.39 -0.40 9.72
CA THR A 467 16.66 0.83 10.47
C THR A 467 17.47 1.83 9.64
N ASP A 468 18.56 1.37 9.03
CA ASP A 468 19.45 2.22 8.24
C ASP A 468 18.73 2.78 6.98
N ARG A 469 17.88 1.98 6.33
CA ARG A 469 17.05 2.43 5.20
C ARG A 469 16.06 3.52 5.62
N GLU A 470 15.41 3.37 6.78
CA GLU A 470 14.50 4.38 7.29
C GLU A 470 15.22 5.71 7.58
N GLU A 471 16.43 5.65 8.11
CA GLU A 471 17.27 6.83 8.35
C GLU A 471 17.73 7.49 7.05
N LEU A 472 18.16 6.70 6.06
CA LEU A 472 18.53 7.20 4.74
C LEU A 472 17.35 7.90 4.04
N LEU A 473 16.16 7.31 4.10
CA LEU A 473 14.94 7.91 3.53
C LEU A 473 14.59 9.24 4.21
N LYS A 474 14.73 9.33 5.53
CA LYS A 474 14.53 10.59 6.26
C LYS A 474 15.52 11.67 5.85
N ALA A 475 16.80 11.32 5.73
CA ALA A 475 17.86 12.25 5.31
C ALA A 475 17.64 12.76 3.87
N GLU A 476 17.26 11.87 2.95
CA GLU A 476 16.95 12.23 1.56
C GLU A 476 15.69 13.14 1.49
N SER A 477 14.65 12.84 2.27
CA SER A 477 13.45 13.69 2.36
C SER A 477 13.81 15.11 2.81
N THR A 478 14.57 15.25 3.89
CA THR A 478 14.99 16.58 4.41
C THR A 478 15.79 17.38 3.38
N ARG A 479 16.67 16.73 2.62
CA ARG A 479 17.46 17.38 1.57
C ARG A 479 16.57 17.87 0.40
N ASN A 480 15.60 17.07 0.01
CA ASN A 480 14.66 17.43 -1.05
C ASN A 480 13.73 18.57 -0.61
N ASP A 481 13.26 18.53 0.63
CA ASP A 481 12.45 19.60 1.23
C ASP A 481 13.18 20.95 1.23
N PHE A 482 14.49 20.93 1.55
CA PHE A 482 15.31 22.14 1.53
C PHE A 482 15.46 22.72 0.10
N ARG A 483 15.68 21.86 -0.89
CA ARG A 483 15.75 22.28 -2.30
C ARG A 483 14.43 22.89 -2.78
N LEU A 484 13.31 22.27 -2.39
CA LEU A 484 11.98 22.75 -2.74
C LEU A 484 11.72 24.12 -2.11
N LEU A 485 12.11 24.34 -0.84
CA LEU A 485 12.01 25.63 -0.17
C LEU A 485 12.79 26.70 -0.93
N LEU A 486 14.07 26.46 -1.27
CA LEU A 486 14.89 27.41 -2.02
C LEU A 486 14.25 27.75 -3.37
N LYS A 487 13.74 26.75 -4.10
CA LYS A 487 13.04 26.96 -5.36
C LYS A 487 11.80 27.85 -5.17
N THR A 488 10.95 27.52 -4.19
CA THR A 488 9.73 28.29 -3.90
C THR A 488 10.05 29.75 -3.53
N ILE A 489 11.14 30.00 -2.79
CA ILE A 489 11.56 31.36 -2.42
C ILE A 489 12.09 32.13 -3.65
N ARG A 490 12.83 31.49 -4.54
CA ARG A 490 13.34 32.11 -5.77
C ARG A 490 12.22 32.48 -6.74
N ASP A 491 11.22 31.59 -6.88
CA ASP A 491 10.11 31.75 -7.83
C ASP A 491 9.05 32.77 -7.34
N ARG A 492 9.09 33.17 -6.05
CA ARG A 492 8.12 34.08 -5.44
C ARG A 492 8.37 35.55 -5.84
N THR A 493 7.30 36.28 -6.13
CA THR A 493 7.30 37.74 -6.30
C THR A 493 6.90 38.47 -4.99
N ASP A 494 7.42 39.67 -4.75
CA ASP A 494 7.30 40.36 -3.45
C ASP A 494 5.87 40.77 -3.03
N ASN A 495 4.92 40.75 -3.95
CA ASN A 495 3.52 41.16 -3.74
C ASN A 495 2.52 40.00 -3.65
N GLU A 496 2.99 38.77 -3.52
CA GLU A 496 2.08 37.63 -3.43
C GLU A 496 1.37 37.53 -2.08
N THR A 497 0.04 37.50 -2.13
CA THR A 497 -0.80 37.22 -0.95
C THR A 497 -0.56 35.82 -0.41
N LEU A 498 -0.69 35.60 0.90
CA LEU A 498 -0.60 34.31 1.52
C LEU A 498 -1.70 33.35 0.99
N THR A 499 -1.33 32.40 0.17
CA THR A 499 -2.22 31.32 -0.28
C THR A 499 -1.99 30.05 0.53
N SER A 500 -3.00 29.16 0.56
CA SER A 500 -2.83 27.83 1.19
C SER A 500 -1.67 27.05 0.58
N GLU A 501 -1.44 27.19 -0.71
CA GLU A 501 -0.36 26.54 -1.45
C GLU A 501 1.01 27.01 -0.96
N LEU A 502 1.20 28.34 -0.90
CA LEU A 502 2.43 28.95 -0.42
C LEU A 502 2.74 28.57 1.03
N VAL A 503 1.75 28.68 1.92
CA VAL A 503 1.90 28.29 3.33
C VAL A 503 2.28 26.81 3.46
N ASN A 504 1.62 25.95 2.71
CA ASN A 504 1.90 24.51 2.73
C ASN A 504 3.24 24.16 2.09
N SER A 505 3.76 24.93 1.14
CA SER A 505 5.10 24.71 0.56
C SER A 505 6.23 25.14 1.48
N LEU A 506 6.03 26.21 2.24
CA LEU A 506 7.08 26.80 3.10
C LEU A 506 7.04 26.33 4.55
N ILE A 507 5.87 25.95 5.09
CA ILE A 507 5.68 25.66 6.51
C ILE A 507 5.23 24.21 6.73
N VAL A 508 5.93 23.52 7.63
CA VAL A 508 5.58 22.16 8.09
C VAL A 508 4.71 22.22 9.34
N ARG A 509 5.02 23.14 10.25
CA ARG A 509 4.40 23.18 11.57
C ARG A 509 4.48 24.58 12.16
N ILE A 510 3.43 24.97 12.90
CA ILE A 510 3.36 26.20 13.70
C ILE A 510 3.02 25.79 15.13
N GLU A 511 3.83 26.17 16.11
CA GLU A 511 3.58 25.89 17.53
C GLU A 511 3.16 27.16 18.25
N VAL A 512 2.05 27.08 18.96
CA VAL A 512 1.49 28.19 19.73
C VAL A 512 1.68 27.89 21.21
N HIS A 513 2.39 28.79 21.90
CA HIS A 513 2.65 28.70 23.34
C HIS A 513 1.53 29.30 24.16
N ASN A 514 1.54 29.05 25.46
CA ASN A 514 0.67 29.69 26.41
C ASN A 514 0.92 31.20 26.44
N PRO A 515 -0.13 32.01 26.51
CA PRO A 515 0.03 33.45 26.67
C PRO A 515 0.69 33.80 28.02
N VAL A 516 1.76 34.56 27.96
CA VAL A 516 2.45 35.13 29.14
C VAL A 516 2.06 36.59 29.30
N LYS A 517 1.79 37.03 30.53
CA LYS A 517 1.59 38.46 30.82
C LYS A 517 2.95 39.13 30.97
N ILE A 518 3.24 40.08 30.07
CA ILE A 518 4.42 40.97 30.12
C ILE A 518 3.89 42.40 30.07
N ASP A 519 4.25 43.22 31.05
CA ASP A 519 3.83 44.62 31.17
C ASP A 519 2.29 44.82 31.09
N GLY A 520 1.53 43.92 31.75
CA GLY A 520 0.06 44.01 31.76
C GLY A 520 -0.62 43.44 30.50
N HIS A 521 0.11 43.21 29.42
CA HIS A 521 -0.40 42.70 28.14
C HIS A 521 -0.15 41.18 27.98
N LYS A 522 -1.11 40.47 27.39
CA LYS A 522 -0.94 39.05 27.02
C LYS A 522 -0.15 38.96 25.73
N ARG A 523 1.05 38.37 25.79
CA ARG A 523 1.87 38.01 24.63
C ARG A 523 1.84 36.52 24.40
N VAL A 524 1.74 36.11 23.14
CA VAL A 524 1.75 34.69 22.71
C VAL A 524 2.97 34.49 21.84
N GLN A 525 3.82 33.55 22.24
CA GLN A 525 4.94 33.13 21.40
C GLN A 525 4.45 32.13 20.36
N VAL A 526 4.91 32.28 19.13
CA VAL A 526 4.61 31.41 18.02
C VAL A 526 5.93 30.97 17.40
N ASP A 527 6.15 29.68 17.34
CA ASP A 527 7.32 29.07 16.69
C ASP A 527 6.91 28.49 15.33
N ILE A 528 7.61 28.88 14.27
CA ILE A 528 7.33 28.49 12.90
C ILE A 528 8.45 27.54 12.42
N TYR A 529 8.06 26.38 11.93
CA TYR A 529 8.97 25.37 11.39
C TYR A 529 8.85 25.37 9.87
N PHE A 530 9.91 25.78 9.20
CA PHE A 530 9.97 25.83 7.75
C PHE A 530 10.37 24.49 7.14
N THR A 531 9.93 24.24 5.93
CA THR A 531 10.18 23.02 5.15
C THR A 531 11.68 22.84 4.92
N GLY A 532 12.23 21.67 5.28
CA GLY A 532 13.65 21.34 5.10
C GLY A 532 14.65 22.11 5.96
N VAL A 533 14.18 23.12 6.76
CA VAL A 533 15.02 24.02 7.58
C VAL A 533 14.72 23.86 9.07
N GLY A 534 13.48 23.51 9.39
CA GLY A 534 13.01 23.49 10.77
C GLY A 534 12.75 24.88 11.33
N ARG A 535 12.95 25.08 12.65
CA ARG A 535 12.80 26.38 13.28
C ARG A 535 13.96 27.28 12.89
N PHE A 536 13.67 28.35 12.17
CA PHE A 536 14.65 29.34 11.75
C PHE A 536 14.22 30.73 12.17
N LYS A 537 15.10 31.43 12.86
CA LYS A 537 14.95 32.84 13.18
C LYS A 537 15.95 33.60 12.29
N VAL A 538 15.46 34.51 11.50
CA VAL A 538 16.32 35.38 10.68
C VAL A 538 17.25 36.15 11.61
N PRO A 539 18.58 36.13 11.40
CA PRO A 539 19.53 36.86 12.20
C PRO A 539 19.24 38.38 12.10
N ASN A 540 19.39 39.10 13.21
CA ASN A 540 19.34 40.54 13.20
C ASN A 540 20.66 41.12 12.63
N GLU A 541 20.71 42.45 12.37
CA GLU A 541 21.87 43.12 11.78
C GLU A 541 23.18 42.88 12.57
N ALA A 542 23.12 42.88 13.91
CA ALA A 542 24.29 42.61 14.74
C ALA A 542 24.76 41.14 14.63
N GLU A 543 23.81 40.20 14.67
CA GLU A 543 24.08 38.76 14.47
C GLU A 543 24.60 38.48 13.05
N LEU A 544 24.17 39.23 12.03
CA LEU A 544 24.69 39.14 10.66
C LEU A 544 26.15 39.59 10.58
N VAL A 545 26.50 40.69 11.21
CA VAL A 545 27.89 41.20 11.26
C VAL A 545 28.80 40.17 11.91
N GLU A 546 28.40 39.54 13.02
CA GLU A 546 29.15 38.49 13.67
C GLU A 546 29.32 37.24 12.78
N LEU A 547 28.25 36.84 12.07
CA LEU A 547 28.25 35.72 11.13
C LEU A 547 29.19 35.95 9.93
N PHE A 548 29.28 37.18 9.44
CA PHE A 548 30.22 37.54 8.37
C PHE A 548 31.66 37.63 8.88
N ALA A 549 31.88 38.18 10.06
CA ALA A 549 33.22 38.29 10.67
C ALA A 549 33.82 36.92 11.03
N ALA A 550 32.99 35.95 11.40
CA ALA A 550 33.45 34.58 11.72
C ALA A 550 33.92 33.80 10.47
N THR A 551 33.44 34.12 9.26
CA THR A 551 33.90 33.51 8.01
C THR A 551 35.22 34.07 7.50
N ASP A 552 35.46 35.38 7.65
CA ASP A 552 36.74 36.00 7.24
C ASP A 552 37.95 35.50 8.05
N ASN A 553 37.70 35.10 9.30
CA ASN A 553 38.74 34.49 10.15
C ASN A 553 39.01 33.00 9.86
N GLY A 554 38.13 32.32 9.12
CA GLY A 554 38.30 30.89 8.72
C GLY A 554 39.23 30.71 7.53
N ASP A 555 39.22 31.62 6.58
CA ASP A 555 40.08 31.58 5.37
C ASP A 555 41.56 31.97 5.64
N GLN A 556 41.83 32.70 6.72
CA GLN A 556 43.23 33.04 7.09
C GLN A 556 43.98 31.93 7.85
N ARG A 557 43.34 30.79 8.18
CA ARG A 557 43.98 29.64 8.85
C ARG A 557 44.29 28.45 7.93
N SER A 558 43.99 28.57 6.65
CA SER A 558 44.22 27.53 5.63
C SER A 558 45.13 28.02 4.45
N ALA A 559 45.92 29.10 4.65
CA ALA A 559 46.97 29.56 3.73
C ALA A 559 48.34 29.22 4.31
#